data_8c30fde3452fde9d6b221d6d57cd6776
#
_entry.id   8c30fde3452fde9d6b221d6d57cd6776
#
_cell.length_a   1.000
_cell.length_b   1.000
_cell.length_c   1.000
_cell.angle_alpha   90.00
_cell.angle_beta   90.00
_cell.angle_gamma   90.00
#
_symmetry.space_group_name_H-M   'P 1'
#
loop_
_entity.id
_entity.type
_entity.pdbx_description
1 polymer ?
#
loop_
_entity_poly.entity_id
_entity_poly.type
_entity_poly.pdbx_seq_one_letter_code
_entity_poly.pdbx_strand_id
1 'polypeptide(L)'
;LYADKFDYMLSNPPFGVDWKKVESEIKNEHTLKGFDGRFGPGLPRVSDGSRRFRMHRLSKMRDYDPNDSNKSGGRIGIILNGSPLFTGGAGSGESEIRRHILESDLLEAIVALPTDMFYNTGIATYVWVLSNKKDAERKGKVQLINGVHLYQKMRKSLGSKRQELGEGD
;
A
#
# COMPACT_ATOMS: atom_id res chain seq x y z
N LEU A 1 -13.69 -15.02 6.89
CA LEU A 1 -12.79 -13.99 6.30
C LEU A 1 -12.24 -12.98 7.31
N TYR A 2 -12.89 -12.75 8.48
CA TYR A 2 -12.38 -11.78 9.44
C TYR A 2 -11.09 -12.22 10.16
N ALA A 3 -10.90 -13.52 10.39
CA ALA A 3 -9.75 -14.08 11.08
C ALA A 3 -8.61 -14.53 10.15
N ASP A 4 -8.83 -14.57 8.83
CA ASP A 4 -7.86 -15.08 7.89
C ASP A 4 -6.64 -14.16 7.77
N LYS A 5 -5.46 -14.76 7.78
CA LYS A 5 -4.16 -14.11 7.59
C LYS A 5 -3.46 -14.71 6.36
N PHE A 6 -2.70 -13.88 5.67
CA PHE A 6 -2.08 -14.24 4.41
C PHE A 6 -0.57 -13.99 4.44
N ASP A 7 0.18 -14.90 3.81
CA ASP A 7 1.63 -14.79 3.65
C ASP A 7 2.00 -13.79 2.56
N TYR A 8 1.22 -13.77 1.47
CA TYR A 8 1.43 -12.87 0.34
C TYR A 8 0.12 -12.22 -0.09
N MET A 9 0.16 -10.93 -0.34
CA MET A 9 -0.98 -10.19 -0.86
C MET A 9 -0.53 -9.24 -1.97
N LEU A 10 -1.21 -9.30 -3.12
CA LEU A 10 -1.05 -8.33 -4.21
C LEU A 10 -2.33 -7.53 -4.38
N SER A 11 -2.20 -6.23 -4.61
CA SER A 11 -3.35 -5.37 -4.75
C SER A 11 -3.08 -4.20 -5.70
N ASN A 12 -4.02 -3.99 -6.61
CA ASN A 12 -4.12 -2.78 -7.42
C ASN A 12 -5.49 -2.15 -7.15
N PRO A 13 -5.65 -1.38 -6.06
CA PRO A 13 -6.93 -0.76 -5.72
C PRO A 13 -7.26 0.35 -6.72
N PRO A 14 -8.55 0.59 -7.00
CA PRO A 14 -8.95 1.68 -7.87
C PRO A 14 -8.51 3.04 -7.30
N PHE A 15 -7.99 3.91 -8.17
CA PHE A 15 -7.57 5.26 -7.80
C PHE A 15 -8.78 6.21 -7.74
N GLY A 16 -8.78 7.13 -6.78
CA GLY A 16 -9.77 8.20 -6.69
C GLY A 16 -11.19 7.77 -6.30
N VAL A 17 -11.39 6.53 -5.88
CA VAL A 17 -12.70 6.06 -5.40
C VAL A 17 -12.90 6.49 -3.95
N ASP A 18 -14.01 7.17 -3.68
CA ASP A 18 -14.42 7.51 -2.33
C ASP A 18 -14.98 6.29 -1.56
N TRP A 19 -15.04 6.41 -0.24
CA TRP A 19 -15.57 5.37 0.62
C TRP A 19 -16.76 5.83 1.49
N LYS A 20 -17.48 6.84 1.02
CA LYS A 20 -18.64 7.40 1.71
C LYS A 20 -19.66 6.35 2.15
N LYS A 21 -19.90 5.32 1.31
CA LYS A 21 -20.89 4.27 1.59
C LYS A 21 -20.62 3.47 2.87
N VAL A 22 -19.39 3.41 3.33
CA VAL A 22 -18.97 2.64 4.51
C VAL A 22 -18.26 3.52 5.55
N GLU A 23 -18.41 4.84 5.41
CA GLU A 23 -17.74 5.82 6.27
C GLU A 23 -18.12 5.67 7.73
N SER A 24 -19.41 5.51 8.02
CA SER A 24 -19.91 5.34 9.39
C SER A 24 -19.36 4.08 10.06
N GLU A 25 -19.34 2.96 9.35
CA GLU A 25 -18.84 1.70 9.88
C GLU A 25 -17.33 1.78 10.21
N ILE A 26 -16.57 2.43 9.35
CA ILE A 26 -15.11 2.57 9.52
C ILE A 26 -14.79 3.54 10.64
N LYS A 27 -15.49 4.66 10.73
CA LYS A 27 -15.35 5.61 11.84
C LYS A 27 -15.71 4.97 13.17
N ASN A 28 -16.79 4.20 13.22
CA ASN A 28 -17.20 3.45 14.40
C ASN A 28 -16.12 2.42 14.80
N GLU A 29 -15.59 1.66 13.86
CA GLU A 29 -14.51 0.72 14.14
C GLU A 29 -13.28 1.42 14.71
N HIS A 30 -12.86 2.53 14.10
CA HIS A 30 -11.73 3.32 14.58
C HIS A 30 -11.96 3.85 16.00
N THR A 31 -13.15 4.39 16.29
CA THR A 31 -13.47 4.96 17.59
C THR A 31 -13.63 3.90 18.69
N LEU A 32 -14.29 2.76 18.36
CA LEU A 32 -14.60 1.74 19.34
C LEU A 32 -13.45 0.77 19.61
N LYS A 33 -12.65 0.47 18.60
CA LYS A 33 -11.59 -0.55 18.68
C LYS A 33 -10.17 0.03 18.74
N GLY A 34 -9.97 1.31 18.36
CA GLY A 34 -8.66 1.90 18.34
C GLY A 34 -7.64 0.98 17.61
N PHE A 35 -6.51 0.71 18.25
CA PHE A 35 -5.45 -0.14 17.70
C PHE A 35 -5.79 -1.64 17.65
N ASP A 36 -6.84 -2.10 18.34
CA ASP A 36 -7.35 -3.46 18.21
C ASP A 36 -8.18 -3.64 16.92
N GLY A 37 -8.53 -2.54 16.26
CA GLY A 37 -9.22 -2.51 14.97
C GLY A 37 -8.26 -2.35 13.79
N ARG A 38 -8.82 -2.46 12.58
CA ARG A 38 -8.04 -2.33 11.33
C ARG A 38 -7.53 -0.92 11.06
N PHE A 39 -8.09 0.10 11.68
CA PHE A 39 -7.87 1.51 11.37
C PHE A 39 -7.31 2.30 12.55
N GLY A 40 -6.72 1.62 13.54
CA GLY A 40 -6.15 2.24 14.74
C GLY A 40 -5.20 3.41 14.46
N PRO A 41 -4.21 3.27 13.58
CA PRO A 41 -3.24 4.33 13.28
C PRO A 41 -3.84 5.61 12.69
N GLY A 42 -5.01 5.56 12.08
CA GLY A 42 -5.69 6.74 11.53
C GLY A 42 -6.69 6.46 10.43
N LEU A 43 -7.50 7.45 10.14
CA LEU A 43 -8.46 7.42 9.04
C LEU A 43 -7.99 8.32 7.90
N PRO A 44 -7.95 7.83 6.65
CA PRO A 44 -7.68 8.66 5.48
C PRO A 44 -8.89 9.55 5.18
N ARG A 45 -8.69 10.57 4.34
CA ARG A 45 -9.79 11.37 3.81
C ARG A 45 -10.80 10.48 3.08
N VAL A 46 -12.09 10.86 3.16
CA VAL A 46 -13.19 10.09 2.54
C VAL A 46 -12.98 9.91 1.03
N SER A 47 -12.37 10.89 0.37
CA SER A 47 -12.05 10.86 -1.06
C SER A 47 -10.88 9.94 -1.44
N ASP A 48 -10.17 9.33 -0.48
CA ASP A 48 -9.01 8.47 -0.75
C ASP A 48 -9.20 7.05 -0.21
N GLY A 49 -9.96 6.26 -0.93
CA GLY A 49 -10.20 4.85 -0.60
C GLY A 49 -8.95 3.96 -0.69
N SER A 50 -7.93 4.36 -1.46
CA SER A 50 -6.72 3.55 -1.65
C SER A 50 -5.94 3.33 -0.34
N ARG A 51 -5.98 4.30 0.57
CA ARG A 51 -5.32 4.21 1.89
C ARG A 51 -6.02 3.29 2.86
N ARG A 52 -7.35 3.21 2.78
CA ARG A 52 -8.13 2.23 3.53
C ARG A 52 -7.74 0.81 3.15
N PHE A 53 -7.50 0.56 1.87
CA PHE A 53 -7.01 -0.74 1.40
C PHE A 53 -5.68 -1.13 2.04
N ARG A 54 -4.76 -0.20 2.25
CA ARG A 54 -3.48 -0.48 2.93
C ARG A 54 -3.69 -0.94 4.37
N MET A 55 -4.46 -0.19 5.17
CA MET A 55 -4.70 -0.55 6.57
C MET A 55 -5.41 -1.89 6.70
N HIS A 56 -6.42 -2.12 5.86
CA HIS A 56 -7.09 -3.42 5.82
C HIS A 56 -6.13 -4.55 5.43
N ARG A 57 -5.23 -4.34 4.46
CA ARG A 57 -4.24 -5.36 4.07
C ARG A 57 -3.22 -5.62 5.17
N LEU A 58 -2.73 -4.57 5.83
CA LEU A 58 -1.82 -4.74 6.97
C LEU A 58 -2.45 -5.58 8.08
N SER A 59 -3.72 -5.37 8.39
CA SER A 59 -4.43 -6.18 9.38
C SER A 59 -4.61 -7.65 8.97
N LYS A 60 -4.45 -7.97 7.68
CA LYS A 60 -4.55 -9.32 7.11
C LYS A 60 -3.18 -9.99 6.88
N MET A 61 -2.11 -9.28 7.10
CA MET A 61 -0.78 -9.87 7.00
C MET A 61 -0.56 -10.88 8.13
N ARG A 62 0.01 -12.04 7.80
CA ARG A 62 0.35 -13.06 8.81
C ARG A 62 1.30 -12.46 9.84
N ASP A 63 1.04 -12.75 11.10
CA ASP A 63 1.90 -12.29 12.18
C ASP A 63 3.29 -12.91 12.05
N TYR A 64 4.30 -12.19 12.53
CA TYR A 64 5.67 -12.66 12.51
C TYR A 64 6.21 -12.87 13.92
N ASP A 65 6.71 -14.08 14.17
CA ASP A 65 7.44 -14.41 15.37
C ASP A 65 8.52 -15.43 14.97
N PRO A 66 9.82 -15.10 15.12
CA PRO A 66 10.90 -16.00 14.71
C PRO A 66 10.93 -17.31 15.49
N ASN A 67 10.24 -17.39 16.62
CA ASN A 67 10.17 -18.58 17.47
C ASN A 67 8.90 -19.43 17.23
N ASP A 68 7.99 -18.99 16.37
CA ASP A 68 6.72 -19.67 16.08
C ASP A 68 6.55 -19.89 14.56
N SER A 69 6.68 -21.13 14.12
CA SER A 69 6.56 -21.48 12.69
C SER A 69 5.20 -21.14 12.07
N ASN A 70 4.14 -21.02 12.88
CA ASN A 70 2.81 -20.62 12.42
C ASN A 70 2.71 -19.10 12.18
N LYS A 71 3.69 -18.32 12.68
CA LYS A 71 3.80 -16.89 12.52
C LYS A 71 4.94 -16.53 11.57
N SER A 72 4.89 -17.05 10.37
CA SER A 72 5.93 -16.92 9.34
C SER A 72 6.08 -15.50 8.79
N GLY A 73 5.22 -14.57 9.20
CA GLY A 73 5.15 -13.23 8.64
C GLY A 73 4.55 -13.18 7.23
N GLY A 74 4.44 -11.96 6.69
CA GLY A 74 3.87 -11.77 5.36
C GLY A 74 4.54 -10.65 4.58
N ARG A 75 4.18 -10.58 3.29
CA ARG A 75 4.62 -9.51 2.39
C ARG A 75 3.46 -9.02 1.53
N ILE A 76 3.38 -7.71 1.32
CA ILE A 76 2.32 -7.07 0.54
C ILE A 76 2.96 -6.27 -0.59
N GLY A 77 2.47 -6.48 -1.81
CA GLY A 77 2.71 -5.59 -2.94
C GLY A 77 1.43 -4.81 -3.25
N ILE A 78 1.49 -3.48 -3.22
CA ILE A 78 0.33 -2.64 -3.51
C ILE A 78 0.71 -1.50 -4.44
N ILE A 79 -0.09 -1.31 -5.51
CA ILE A 79 0.07 -0.21 -6.44
C ILE A 79 -0.74 0.99 -5.95
N LEU A 80 -0.07 2.14 -5.84
CA LEU A 80 -0.67 3.39 -5.35
C LEU A 80 -0.28 4.56 -6.26
N ASN A 81 -1.09 5.60 -6.28
CA ASN A 81 -0.70 6.90 -6.83
C ASN A 81 0.27 7.63 -5.88
N GLY A 82 0.74 8.83 -6.26
CA GLY A 82 1.65 9.62 -5.42
C GLY A 82 1.03 10.21 -4.15
N SER A 83 -0.29 10.29 -4.07
CA SER A 83 -1.01 10.90 -2.94
C SER A 83 -0.56 10.37 -1.56
N PRO A 84 -0.37 9.04 -1.35
CA PRO A 84 0.12 8.51 -0.10
C PRO A 84 1.47 9.03 0.37
N LEU A 85 2.32 9.48 -0.55
CA LEU A 85 3.64 10.01 -0.24
C LEU A 85 3.58 11.47 0.24
N PHE A 86 2.69 12.27 -0.36
CA PHE A 86 2.76 13.72 -0.26
C PHE A 86 1.57 14.37 0.43
N THR A 87 0.42 13.69 0.54
CA THR A 87 -0.82 14.28 1.06
C THR A 87 -0.91 14.17 2.57
N GLY A 88 -1.52 15.19 3.19
CA GLY A 88 -1.78 15.27 4.63
C GLY A 88 -0.67 15.98 5.39
N GLY A 89 -1.03 17.07 6.07
CA GLY A 89 -0.13 17.77 7.00
C GLY A 89 0.11 16.95 8.26
N ALA A 90 1.06 17.39 9.09
CA ALA A 90 1.38 16.76 10.35
C ALA A 90 0.12 16.58 11.23
N GLY A 91 -0.02 15.41 11.85
CA GLY A 91 -1.17 15.06 12.68
C GLY A 91 -2.44 14.68 11.92
N SER A 92 -2.46 14.77 10.57
CA SER A 92 -3.59 14.24 9.80
C SER A 92 -3.61 12.72 9.81
N GLY A 93 -4.79 12.13 9.57
CA GLY A 93 -4.91 10.67 9.48
C GLY A 93 -3.97 10.05 8.43
N GLU A 94 -3.71 10.78 7.34
CA GLU A 94 -2.73 10.36 6.34
C GLU A 94 -1.29 10.36 6.85
N SER A 95 -0.92 11.40 7.58
CA SER A 95 0.40 11.50 8.22
C SER A 95 0.59 10.39 9.25
N GLU A 96 -0.42 10.13 10.07
CA GLU A 96 -0.37 9.10 11.10
C GLU A 96 -0.28 7.68 10.52
N ILE A 97 -0.95 7.40 9.41
CA ILE A 97 -0.80 6.13 8.69
C ILE A 97 0.63 5.96 8.15
N ARG A 98 1.22 7.01 7.56
CA ARG A 98 2.63 6.96 7.13
C ARG A 98 3.57 6.72 8.29
N ARG A 99 3.37 7.48 9.38
CA ARG A 99 4.15 7.34 10.61
C ARG A 99 4.11 5.90 11.11
N HIS A 100 2.91 5.34 11.26
CA HIS A 100 2.75 3.96 11.70
C HIS A 100 3.52 2.96 10.83
N ILE A 101 3.39 3.06 9.50
CA ILE A 101 4.07 2.15 8.56
C ILE A 101 5.59 2.26 8.68
N LEU A 102 6.13 3.47 8.88
CA LEU A 102 7.57 3.69 8.97
C LEU A 102 8.12 3.31 10.35
N GLU A 103 7.46 3.73 11.43
CA GLU A 103 7.90 3.43 12.81
C GLU A 103 7.78 1.95 13.16
N SER A 104 6.78 1.26 12.60
CA SER A 104 6.64 -0.20 12.71
C SER A 104 7.58 -0.97 11.77
N ASP A 105 8.45 -0.28 11.05
CA ASP A 105 9.42 -0.85 10.11
C ASP A 105 8.80 -1.79 9.04
N LEU A 106 7.58 -1.49 8.61
CA LEU A 106 6.84 -2.32 7.66
C LEU A 106 7.20 -2.03 6.20
N LEU A 107 7.62 -0.82 5.87
CA LEU A 107 7.93 -0.42 4.50
C LEU A 107 9.29 -0.94 4.07
N GLU A 108 9.33 -1.90 3.17
CA GLU A 108 10.56 -2.50 2.62
C GLU A 108 11.11 -1.72 1.43
N ALA A 109 10.23 -1.42 0.46
CA ALA A 109 10.63 -0.70 -0.76
C ALA A 109 9.48 0.12 -1.35
N ILE A 110 9.84 1.14 -2.12
CA ILE A 110 8.96 1.87 -3.03
C ILE A 110 9.60 1.88 -4.42
N VAL A 111 8.85 1.40 -5.41
CA VAL A 111 9.28 1.43 -6.82
C VAL A 111 8.42 2.45 -7.55
N ALA A 112 9.05 3.48 -8.11
CA ALA A 112 8.36 4.40 -9.03
C ALA A 112 8.23 3.71 -10.39
N LEU A 113 7.01 3.65 -10.91
CA LEU A 113 6.71 3.06 -12.21
C LEU A 113 6.64 4.13 -13.30
N PRO A 114 6.84 3.77 -14.57
CA PRO A 114 6.55 4.67 -15.69
C PRO A 114 5.11 5.17 -15.66
N THR A 115 4.85 6.32 -16.24
CA THR A 115 3.48 6.79 -16.51
C THR A 115 2.81 5.92 -17.59
N ASP A 116 1.53 6.10 -17.81
CA ASP A 116 0.78 5.40 -18.88
C ASP A 116 0.87 3.87 -18.86
N MET A 117 1.12 3.28 -17.68
CA MET A 117 1.21 1.83 -17.49
C MET A 117 -0.16 1.16 -17.30
N PHE A 118 -1.20 1.92 -16.97
CA PHE A 118 -2.50 1.39 -16.60
C PHE A 118 -3.60 1.84 -17.55
N TYR A 119 -4.59 0.97 -17.78
CA TYR A 119 -5.66 1.15 -18.74
C TYR A 119 -6.48 2.43 -18.54
N ASN A 120 -6.76 2.79 -17.30
CA ASN A 120 -7.69 3.86 -16.94
C ASN A 120 -7.01 5.11 -16.36
N THR A 121 -5.69 5.18 -16.34
CA THR A 121 -4.96 6.34 -15.82
C THR A 121 -3.56 6.45 -16.40
N GLY A 122 -3.16 7.67 -16.75
CA GLY A 122 -1.79 8.02 -17.16
C GLY A 122 -0.93 8.59 -16.03
N ILE A 123 -1.42 8.62 -14.78
CA ILE A 123 -0.69 9.24 -13.67
C ILE A 123 0.50 8.39 -13.23
N ALA A 124 1.46 9.05 -12.56
CA ALA A 124 2.56 8.37 -11.89
C ALA A 124 2.05 7.44 -10.79
N THR A 125 2.54 6.22 -10.79
CA THR A 125 2.17 5.19 -9.83
C THR A 125 3.40 4.58 -9.19
N TYR A 126 3.21 3.97 -8.02
CA TYR A 126 4.27 3.43 -7.20
C TYR A 126 3.87 2.06 -6.65
N VAL A 127 4.77 1.10 -6.72
CA VAL A 127 4.61 -0.15 -5.99
C VAL A 127 5.19 0.02 -4.60
N TRP A 128 4.37 -0.16 -3.58
CA TRP A 128 4.83 -0.25 -2.21
C TRP A 128 4.97 -1.72 -1.82
N VAL A 129 6.15 -2.07 -1.34
CA VAL A 129 6.42 -3.40 -0.78
C VAL A 129 6.47 -3.27 0.74
N LEU A 130 5.56 -3.96 1.42
CA LEU A 130 5.46 -3.99 2.87
C LEU A 130 5.79 -5.40 3.36
N SER A 131 6.52 -5.49 4.47
CA SER A 131 6.89 -6.76 5.10
C SER A 131 7.02 -6.57 6.60
N ASN A 132 6.52 -7.50 7.39
CA ASN A 132 6.78 -7.55 8.82
C ASN A 132 7.91 -8.52 9.18
N LYS A 133 8.61 -9.05 8.17
CA LYS A 133 9.74 -9.99 8.32
C LYS A 133 10.96 -9.54 7.50
N LYS A 134 11.35 -8.28 7.62
CA LYS A 134 12.57 -7.79 6.97
C LYS A 134 13.80 -8.53 7.49
N ASP A 135 14.71 -8.82 6.59
CA ASP A 135 16.04 -9.32 6.96
C ASP A 135 16.77 -8.30 7.85
N ALA A 136 17.66 -8.79 8.71
CA ALA A 136 18.36 -7.96 9.70
C ALA A 136 19.05 -6.75 9.07
N GLU A 137 19.67 -6.93 7.90
CA GLU A 137 20.37 -5.87 7.17
C GLU A 137 19.46 -4.79 6.59
N ARG A 138 18.15 -5.09 6.45
CA ARG A 138 17.14 -4.20 5.89
C ARG A 138 16.27 -3.52 6.94
N LYS A 139 16.42 -3.89 8.20
CA LYS A 139 15.69 -3.25 9.31
C LYS A 139 16.02 -1.77 9.41
N GLY A 140 15.00 -0.95 9.66
CA GLY A 140 15.11 0.51 9.72
C GLY A 140 15.44 1.19 8.39
N LYS A 141 15.44 0.46 7.27
CA LYS A 141 15.77 1.00 5.95
C LYS A 141 14.59 0.83 4.99
N VAL A 142 14.44 1.78 4.05
CA VAL A 142 13.51 1.71 2.93
C VAL A 142 14.30 1.84 1.64
N GLN A 143 14.13 0.91 0.71
CA GLN A 143 14.73 1.00 -0.61
C GLN A 143 13.85 1.83 -1.55
N LEU A 144 14.41 2.85 -2.18
CA LEU A 144 13.75 3.62 -3.22
C LEU A 144 14.31 3.20 -4.58
N ILE A 145 13.43 2.77 -5.47
CA ILE A 145 13.79 2.31 -6.82
C ILE A 145 13.11 3.21 -7.84
N ASN A 146 13.91 3.86 -8.66
CA ASN A 146 13.41 4.70 -9.75
C ASN A 146 13.31 3.88 -11.04
N GLY A 147 12.14 3.33 -11.30
CA GLY A 147 11.82 2.55 -12.50
C GLY A 147 11.10 3.34 -13.60
N VAL A 148 11.04 4.68 -13.52
CA VAL A 148 10.27 5.51 -14.48
C VAL A 148 10.73 5.39 -15.92
N HIS A 149 11.93 4.91 -16.16
CA HIS A 149 12.52 4.69 -17.49
C HIS A 149 12.46 3.24 -17.95
N LEU A 150 12.02 2.31 -17.11
CA LEU A 150 11.92 0.88 -17.41
C LEU A 150 10.62 0.60 -18.19
N TYR A 151 10.62 0.91 -19.47
CA TYR A 151 9.44 0.66 -20.30
C TYR A 151 9.78 0.58 -21.80
N GLN A 152 8.92 -0.10 -22.52
CA GLN A 152 8.81 -0.01 -23.97
C GLN A 152 7.44 0.53 -24.38
N LYS A 153 7.38 1.22 -25.52
CA LYS A 153 6.13 1.72 -26.07
C LYS A 153 5.33 0.58 -26.67
N MET A 154 4.06 0.50 -26.33
CA MET A 154 3.14 -0.45 -26.95
C MET A 154 2.89 -0.08 -28.43
N ARG A 155 2.76 -1.09 -29.31
CA ARG A 155 2.36 -0.90 -30.72
C ARG A 155 0.97 -0.27 -30.83
N LYS A 156 0.04 -0.62 -29.93
CA LYS A 156 -1.34 -0.13 -29.89
C LYS A 156 -1.69 0.19 -28.44
N SER A 157 -2.19 1.40 -28.21
CA SER A 157 -2.66 1.80 -26.88
C SER A 157 -3.92 1.05 -26.47
N LEU A 158 -4.04 0.79 -25.17
CA LEU A 158 -5.23 0.23 -24.52
C LEU A 158 -5.75 1.27 -23.53
N GLY A 159 -6.68 2.10 -23.94
CA GLY A 159 -7.13 3.26 -23.17
C GLY A 159 -5.96 4.21 -22.91
N SER A 160 -5.73 4.56 -21.64
CA SER A 160 -4.59 5.37 -21.22
C SER A 160 -3.26 4.60 -21.20
N LYS A 161 -3.27 3.28 -21.27
CA LYS A 161 -2.06 2.48 -21.29
C LYS A 161 -1.37 2.56 -22.64
N ARG A 162 -0.14 3.10 -22.64
CA ARG A 162 0.73 3.30 -23.83
C ARG A 162 2.11 2.68 -23.64
N GLN A 163 2.41 2.27 -22.44
CA GLN A 163 3.72 1.74 -22.02
C GLN A 163 3.55 0.41 -21.30
N GLU A 164 4.53 -0.45 -21.41
CA GLU A 164 4.61 -1.74 -20.71
C GLU A 164 6.07 -2.02 -20.35
N LEU A 165 6.29 -2.89 -19.38
CA LEU A 165 7.62 -3.39 -19.05
C LEU A 165 8.07 -4.33 -20.17
N GLY A 166 9.31 -4.20 -20.61
CA GLY A 166 9.93 -5.08 -21.59
C GLY A 166 10.63 -6.28 -20.96
N GLU A 167 11.03 -7.23 -21.79
CA GLU A 167 11.93 -8.30 -21.36
C GLU A 167 13.32 -7.68 -21.09
N GLY A 168 13.76 -7.68 -19.82
CA GLY A 168 15.04 -7.12 -19.39
C GLY A 168 14.98 -5.78 -18.68
N ASP A 169 13.79 -5.25 -18.45
CA ASP A 169 13.55 -4.05 -17.59
C ASP A 169 13.60 -4.38 -16.08
#